data_1a2429cc3b87f86c9e6a602d865761ad
#
_entry.id   1a2429cc3b87f86c9e6a602d865761ad
#
_cell.length_a   1.000
_cell.length_b   1.000
_cell.length_c   1.000
_cell.angle_alpha   90.00
_cell.angle_beta   90.00
_cell.angle_gamma   90.00
#
_symmetry.space_group_name_H-M   'P 1'
#
loop_
_entity.id
_entity.type
_entity.pdbx_description
1 polymer ?
#
loop_
_entity_poly.entity_id
_entity_poly.type
_entity_poly.pdbx_seq_one_letter_code
_entity_poly.pdbx_strand_id
1 'polypeptide(L)'
;MKRWIAVVLFTLAVASGQITQTEVTKPTPLDSQPNSDEVPDGYAIEAEFERIVLLRFKYKADLLASMEKVIQKEGIKNAVILSAAGSVRNYHIHSVSNREFPSENIYTKDPTDPADIVSMNGYVIGGRIHAHMTLTNGRHAFGGHLEPETNVFTFAIVTLGVLSDEVDLSKIDDKTYR
;
A
#
# COMPACT_ATOMS: atom_id res chain seq x y z
N MET A 1 -4.04 -50.25 50.45
CA MET A 1 -3.45 -48.97 50.06
C MET A 1 -3.59 -48.79 48.55
N LYS A 2 -4.50 -47.90 48.11
CA LYS A 2 -4.74 -47.59 46.70
C LYS A 2 -3.84 -46.42 46.28
N ARG A 3 -2.87 -46.63 45.42
CA ARG A 3 -2.00 -45.59 44.83
C ARG A 3 -2.75 -44.92 43.68
N TRP A 4 -3.03 -43.65 43.83
CA TRP A 4 -3.53 -42.82 42.75
C TRP A 4 -2.33 -42.34 41.92
N ILE A 5 -2.32 -42.64 40.62
CA ILE A 5 -1.37 -42.11 39.66
C ILE A 5 -2.02 -40.86 39.08
N ALA A 6 -1.46 -39.70 39.40
CA ALA A 6 -1.87 -38.45 38.76
C ALA A 6 -1.22 -38.40 37.38
N VAL A 7 -2.01 -38.46 36.30
CA VAL A 7 -1.56 -38.22 34.94
C VAL A 7 -1.61 -36.69 34.73
N VAL A 8 -0.44 -36.06 34.66
CA VAL A 8 -0.30 -34.67 34.28
C VAL A 8 -0.29 -34.61 32.74
N LEU A 9 -1.39 -34.19 32.15
CA LEU A 9 -1.45 -33.86 30.73
C LEU A 9 -0.76 -32.52 30.50
N PHE A 10 0.44 -32.55 29.90
CA PHE A 10 1.05 -31.36 29.31
C PHE A 10 0.37 -31.06 27.98
N THR A 11 -0.51 -30.07 27.93
CA THR A 11 -0.94 -29.49 26.67
C THR A 11 0.19 -28.62 26.13
N LEU A 12 0.89 -29.10 25.10
CA LEU A 12 1.74 -28.23 24.28
C LEU A 12 0.82 -27.25 23.55
N ALA A 13 0.77 -26.02 24.00
CA ALA A 13 0.28 -24.90 23.19
C ALA A 13 1.31 -24.68 22.08
N VAL A 14 1.00 -25.15 20.88
CA VAL A 14 1.72 -24.74 19.66
C VAL A 14 1.34 -23.29 19.45
N ALA A 15 2.21 -22.36 19.86
CA ALA A 15 2.13 -20.99 19.44
C ALA A 15 2.31 -21.02 17.90
N SER A 16 1.23 -20.83 17.14
CA SER A 16 1.30 -20.52 15.73
C SER A 16 1.97 -19.17 15.62
N GLY A 17 3.30 -19.17 15.49
CA GLY A 17 4.06 -17.96 15.23
C GLY A 17 3.52 -17.34 13.94
N GLN A 18 3.08 -16.10 14.03
CA GLN A 18 2.74 -15.28 12.87
C GLN A 18 4.00 -15.20 11.99
N ILE A 19 3.90 -15.72 10.78
CA ILE A 19 5.03 -15.68 9.83
C ILE A 19 4.80 -14.48 8.93
N THR A 20 5.35 -13.32 9.33
CA THR A 20 5.52 -12.20 8.41
C THR A 20 6.47 -12.65 7.30
N GLN A 21 5.99 -12.62 6.05
CA GLN A 21 6.79 -12.98 4.89
C GLN A 21 7.49 -11.73 4.37
N THR A 22 8.79 -11.85 4.14
CA THR A 22 9.59 -10.75 3.59
C THR A 22 10.35 -11.27 2.38
N GLU A 23 10.27 -10.54 1.26
CA GLU A 23 10.97 -10.87 0.02
C GLU A 23 11.65 -9.61 -0.52
N VAL A 24 12.91 -9.74 -0.93
CA VAL A 24 13.64 -8.67 -1.63
C VAL A 24 13.67 -9.00 -3.12
N THR A 25 13.14 -8.09 -3.94
CA THR A 25 13.14 -8.24 -5.39
C THR A 25 14.24 -7.40 -6.02
N LYS A 26 14.89 -7.98 -7.04
CA LYS A 26 15.87 -7.24 -7.86
C LYS A 26 15.15 -6.39 -8.89
N PRO A 27 15.73 -5.22 -9.22
CA PRO A 27 15.18 -4.35 -10.24
C PRO A 27 15.19 -5.01 -11.63
N THR A 28 14.21 -4.64 -12.44
CA THR A 28 14.20 -5.01 -13.86
C THR A 28 15.26 -4.19 -14.63
N PRO A 29 15.64 -4.57 -15.87
CA PRO A 29 16.54 -3.75 -16.68
C PRO A 29 16.05 -2.31 -16.88
N LEU A 30 14.74 -2.08 -16.96
CA LEU A 30 14.15 -0.75 -17.05
C LEU A 30 14.32 0.04 -15.74
N ASP A 31 14.11 -0.59 -14.59
CA ASP A 31 14.30 0.02 -13.28
C ASP A 31 15.78 0.26 -12.95
N SER A 32 16.70 -0.34 -13.72
CA SER A 32 18.15 -0.25 -13.50
C SER A 32 18.81 0.93 -14.23
N GLN A 33 18.04 1.74 -14.94
CA GLN A 33 18.57 2.90 -15.63
C GLN A 33 18.55 4.12 -14.69
N PRO A 34 19.68 4.83 -14.54
CA PRO A 34 19.70 6.07 -13.77
C PRO A 34 18.94 7.18 -14.49
N ASN A 35 18.64 8.26 -13.77
CA ASN A 35 18.09 9.45 -14.36
C ASN A 35 19.04 10.02 -15.43
N SER A 36 18.45 10.55 -16.52
CA SER A 36 19.21 11.31 -17.51
C SER A 36 19.61 12.68 -16.95
N ASP A 37 20.78 13.16 -17.29
CA ASP A 37 21.24 14.52 -16.94
C ASP A 37 20.36 15.62 -17.56
N GLU A 38 19.51 15.27 -18.55
CA GLU A 38 18.54 16.17 -19.17
C GLU A 38 17.26 16.33 -18.36
N VAL A 39 17.02 15.44 -17.38
CA VAL A 39 15.87 15.54 -16.47
C VAL A 39 16.21 16.55 -15.37
N PRO A 40 15.41 17.61 -15.18
CA PRO A 40 15.70 18.59 -14.14
C PRO A 40 15.53 17.98 -12.74
N ASP A 41 16.25 18.52 -11.75
CA ASP A 41 16.15 18.09 -10.34
C ASP A 41 14.72 18.19 -9.79
N GLY A 42 13.91 19.05 -10.36
CA GLY A 42 12.50 19.19 -10.01
C GLY A 42 11.74 20.02 -11.03
N TYR A 43 10.44 19.77 -11.13
CA TYR A 43 9.52 20.56 -11.95
C TYR A 43 8.14 20.58 -11.29
N ALA A 44 7.30 21.52 -11.72
CA ALA A 44 5.95 21.70 -11.20
C ALA A 44 4.92 21.51 -12.31
N ILE A 45 3.78 20.93 -11.96
CA ILE A 45 2.58 20.88 -12.78
C ILE A 45 1.47 21.58 -11.98
N GLU A 46 0.92 22.65 -12.52
CA GLU A 46 -0.22 23.34 -11.92
C GLU A 46 -1.49 22.54 -12.22
N ALA A 47 -2.34 22.39 -11.20
CA ALA A 47 -3.61 21.69 -11.33
C ALA A 47 -4.62 22.21 -10.29
N GLU A 48 -5.91 22.10 -10.63
CA GLU A 48 -7.03 22.40 -9.73
C GLU A 48 -7.88 21.13 -9.53
N PHE A 49 -8.54 21.04 -8.38
CA PHE A 49 -9.52 19.97 -8.15
C PHE A 49 -10.85 20.31 -8.80
N GLU A 50 -11.33 19.43 -9.67
CA GLU A 50 -12.69 19.54 -10.21
C GLU A 50 -13.74 19.08 -9.20
N ARG A 51 -13.42 18.06 -8.41
CA ARG A 51 -14.32 17.49 -7.39
C ARG A 51 -13.56 16.71 -6.34
N ILE A 52 -14.19 16.57 -5.18
CA ILE A 52 -13.75 15.64 -4.13
C ILE A 52 -14.62 14.40 -4.17
N VAL A 53 -14.00 13.22 -4.10
CA VAL A 53 -14.69 11.92 -4.10
C VAL A 53 -14.30 11.15 -2.85
N LEU A 54 -15.31 10.69 -2.10
CA LEU A 54 -15.11 9.85 -0.93
C LEU A 54 -15.40 8.39 -1.31
N LEU A 55 -14.38 7.55 -1.21
CA LEU A 55 -14.47 6.11 -1.45
C LEU A 55 -14.62 5.41 -0.11
N ARG A 56 -15.56 4.45 -0.01
CA ARG A 56 -15.73 3.62 1.17
C ARG A 56 -15.68 2.15 0.81
N PHE A 57 -14.81 1.43 1.50
CA PHE A 57 -14.58 -0.01 1.30
C PHE A 57 -15.05 -0.80 2.52
N LYS A 58 -15.67 -1.96 2.25
CA LYS A 58 -16.26 -2.83 3.26
C LYS A 58 -15.29 -3.90 3.74
N TYR A 59 -15.68 -4.57 4.80
CA TYR A 59 -14.99 -5.76 5.34
C TYR A 59 -14.61 -6.78 4.27
N LYS A 60 -13.38 -7.28 4.33
CA LYS A 60 -12.75 -8.23 3.40
C LYS A 60 -12.50 -7.73 1.98
N ALA A 61 -12.87 -6.51 1.64
CA ALA A 61 -12.48 -5.98 0.34
C ALA A 61 -10.94 -5.87 0.26
N ASP A 62 -10.36 -6.32 -0.84
CA ASP A 62 -8.99 -5.96 -1.20
C ASP A 62 -8.96 -4.46 -1.49
N LEU A 63 -8.15 -3.72 -0.74
CA LEU A 63 -8.18 -2.26 -0.77
C LEU A 63 -7.75 -1.73 -2.14
N LEU A 64 -6.60 -2.18 -2.66
CA LEU A 64 -6.08 -1.71 -3.94
C LEU A 64 -7.01 -2.09 -5.10
N ALA A 65 -7.36 -3.37 -5.22
CA ALA A 65 -8.23 -3.84 -6.29
C ALA A 65 -9.63 -3.20 -6.25
N SER A 66 -10.13 -2.88 -5.04
CA SER A 66 -11.41 -2.19 -4.90
C SER A 66 -11.32 -0.71 -5.27
N MET A 67 -10.20 -0.04 -4.92
CA MET A 67 -9.93 1.33 -5.37
C MET A 67 -9.87 1.40 -6.89
N GLU A 68 -9.13 0.51 -7.55
CA GLU A 68 -9.01 0.43 -9.01
C GLU A 68 -10.39 0.29 -9.69
N LYS A 69 -11.24 -0.62 -9.18
CA LYS A 69 -12.60 -0.83 -9.71
C LYS A 69 -13.47 0.43 -9.60
N VAL A 70 -13.40 1.15 -8.47
CA VAL A 70 -14.21 2.37 -8.29
C VAL A 70 -13.66 3.48 -9.17
N ILE A 71 -12.35 3.67 -9.24
CA ILE A 71 -11.68 4.67 -10.08
C ILE A 71 -12.07 4.45 -11.55
N GLN A 72 -12.01 3.21 -12.03
CA GLN A 72 -12.43 2.86 -13.38
C GLN A 72 -13.93 3.14 -13.61
N LYS A 73 -14.80 2.75 -12.67
CA LYS A 73 -16.25 2.96 -12.76
C LYS A 73 -16.62 4.44 -12.81
N GLU A 74 -15.95 5.27 -12.01
CA GLU A 74 -16.19 6.72 -11.91
C GLU A 74 -15.47 7.51 -13.01
N GLY A 75 -14.71 6.84 -13.89
CA GLY A 75 -13.97 7.46 -15.00
C GLY A 75 -12.86 8.39 -14.53
N ILE A 76 -12.29 8.16 -13.33
CA ILE A 76 -11.23 9.00 -12.77
C ILE A 76 -9.90 8.65 -13.42
N LYS A 77 -9.34 9.57 -14.20
CA LYS A 77 -8.02 9.39 -14.81
C LYS A 77 -6.91 9.96 -13.94
N ASN A 78 -7.12 11.17 -13.41
CA ASN A 78 -6.12 11.89 -12.65
C ASN A 78 -6.69 12.32 -11.29
N ALA A 79 -6.00 12.00 -10.22
CA ALA A 79 -6.39 12.42 -8.87
C ALA A 79 -5.19 12.43 -7.91
N VAL A 80 -5.33 13.19 -6.84
CA VAL A 80 -4.44 13.11 -5.66
C VAL A 80 -5.17 12.37 -4.55
N ILE A 81 -4.50 11.43 -3.89
CA ILE A 81 -5.01 10.83 -2.65
C ILE A 81 -4.75 11.81 -1.52
N LEU A 82 -5.80 12.42 -0.98
CA LEU A 82 -5.71 13.45 0.05
C LEU A 82 -5.60 12.88 1.46
N SER A 83 -6.29 11.77 1.72
CA SER A 83 -6.28 11.10 3.01
C SER A 83 -6.88 9.70 2.92
N ALA A 84 -6.57 8.86 3.91
CA ALA A 84 -7.34 7.67 4.21
C ALA A 84 -7.38 7.39 5.72
N ALA A 85 -8.44 6.70 6.15
CA ALA A 85 -8.62 6.21 7.50
C ALA A 85 -9.40 4.90 7.49
N GLY A 86 -9.19 4.06 8.50
CA GLY A 86 -9.87 2.78 8.64
C GLY A 86 -8.96 1.71 9.19
N SER A 87 -9.23 0.45 8.86
CA SER A 87 -8.39 -0.66 9.33
C SER A 87 -8.30 -1.78 8.31
N VAL A 88 -7.18 -2.48 8.35
CA VAL A 88 -6.90 -3.68 7.57
C VAL A 88 -6.76 -4.90 8.49
N ARG A 89 -7.11 -6.07 8.01
CA ARG A 89 -7.01 -7.33 8.76
C ARG A 89 -5.73 -8.12 8.48
N ASN A 90 -5.06 -7.75 7.44
CA ASN A 90 -3.78 -8.22 6.94
C ASN A 90 -3.24 -7.16 5.99
N TYR A 91 -1.97 -7.17 5.72
CA TYR A 91 -1.37 -6.19 4.82
C TYR A 91 -0.29 -6.80 3.93
N HIS A 92 -0.11 -6.18 2.78
CA HIS A 92 0.98 -6.40 1.86
C HIS A 92 1.46 -5.04 1.36
N ILE A 93 2.71 -4.73 1.61
CA ILE A 93 3.34 -3.44 1.28
C ILE A 93 4.76 -3.69 0.80
N HIS A 94 5.34 -2.72 0.06
CA HIS A 94 6.78 -2.73 -0.18
C HIS A 94 7.43 -1.38 0.11
N SER A 95 8.75 -1.42 0.31
CA SER A 95 9.60 -0.24 0.51
C SER A 95 10.93 -0.44 -0.21
N VAL A 96 11.63 0.64 -0.49
CA VAL A 96 13.01 0.56 -1.00
C VAL A 96 13.90 -0.07 0.08
N SER A 97 14.74 -1.03 -0.30
CA SER A 97 15.59 -1.81 0.61
C SER A 97 17.07 -1.43 0.58
N ASN A 98 17.50 -0.68 -0.44
CA ASN A 98 18.88 -0.22 -0.60
C ASN A 98 18.94 1.31 -0.78
N ARG A 99 20.15 1.88 -0.86
CA ARG A 99 20.36 3.32 -1.05
C ARG A 99 21.14 3.68 -2.31
N GLU A 100 21.64 2.69 -3.02
CA GLU A 100 22.38 2.87 -4.25
C GLU A 100 21.53 2.41 -5.43
N PHE A 101 21.62 3.13 -6.55
CA PHE A 101 20.91 2.75 -7.76
C PHE A 101 21.58 1.54 -8.45
N PRO A 102 20.84 0.58 -8.97
CA PRO A 102 19.39 0.48 -9.10
C PRO A 102 18.69 0.18 -7.78
N SER A 103 17.48 0.71 -7.61
CA SER A 103 16.69 0.48 -6.41
C SER A 103 16.19 -0.97 -6.32
N GLU A 104 16.27 -1.54 -5.14
CA GLU A 104 15.69 -2.83 -4.80
C GLU A 104 14.50 -2.61 -3.85
N ASN A 105 13.48 -3.46 -3.93
CA ASN A 105 12.30 -3.37 -3.08
C ASN A 105 12.25 -4.55 -2.11
N ILE A 106 11.90 -4.27 -0.86
CA ILE A 106 11.56 -5.26 0.13
C ILE A 106 10.03 -5.31 0.29
N TYR A 107 9.45 -6.44 -0.04
CA TYR A 107 8.03 -6.72 0.16
C TYR A 107 7.81 -7.32 1.54
N THR A 108 6.82 -6.83 2.25
CA THR A 108 6.42 -7.32 3.57
C THR A 108 4.94 -7.68 3.53
N LYS A 109 4.63 -8.95 3.75
CA LYS A 109 3.27 -9.47 3.80
C LYS A 109 3.00 -10.13 5.13
N ASP A 110 1.98 -9.66 5.83
CA ASP A 110 1.47 -10.33 7.02
C ASP A 110 0.00 -10.71 6.81
N PRO A 111 -0.32 -12.02 6.74
CA PRO A 111 -1.67 -12.49 6.46
C PRO A 111 -2.61 -12.40 7.66
N THR A 112 -2.11 -12.09 8.86
CA THR A 112 -2.84 -12.26 10.11
C THR A 112 -2.80 -11.07 11.06
N ASP A 113 -1.83 -10.17 10.93
CA ASP A 113 -1.68 -9.00 11.82
C ASP A 113 -2.61 -7.86 11.36
N PRO A 114 -3.61 -7.48 12.16
CA PRO A 114 -4.47 -6.35 11.84
C PRO A 114 -3.76 -5.03 12.14
N ALA A 115 -4.12 -3.99 11.40
CA ALA A 115 -3.58 -2.65 11.60
C ALA A 115 -4.60 -1.56 11.27
N ASP A 116 -4.48 -0.41 11.92
CA ASP A 116 -5.22 0.79 11.56
C ASP A 116 -4.48 1.54 10.45
N ILE A 117 -5.26 2.08 9.50
CA ILE A 117 -4.78 3.02 8.50
C ILE A 117 -4.72 4.40 9.14
N VAL A 118 -3.51 4.89 9.36
CA VAL A 118 -3.24 6.22 9.93
C VAL A 118 -3.29 7.29 8.85
N SER A 119 -2.74 6.99 7.67
CA SER A 119 -2.74 7.87 6.51
C SER A 119 -2.53 7.08 5.23
N MET A 120 -2.91 7.69 4.12
CA MET A 120 -2.54 7.28 2.77
C MET A 120 -2.37 8.53 1.92
N ASN A 121 -1.36 8.53 1.08
CA ASN A 121 -1.10 9.55 0.08
C ASN A 121 -0.66 8.90 -1.23
N GLY A 122 -0.64 9.69 -2.28
CA GLY A 122 -0.28 9.23 -3.62
C GLY A 122 -1.17 9.82 -4.69
N TYR A 123 -1.23 9.12 -5.82
CA TYR A 123 -1.84 9.67 -7.03
C TYR A 123 -2.61 8.60 -7.79
N VAL A 124 -3.56 9.04 -8.61
CA VAL A 124 -4.12 8.30 -9.75
C VAL A 124 -3.60 8.99 -11.01
N ILE A 125 -2.90 8.26 -11.85
CA ILE A 125 -2.24 8.76 -13.06
C ILE A 125 -2.67 7.89 -14.23
N GLY A 126 -3.44 8.44 -15.15
CA GLY A 126 -4.02 7.68 -16.27
C GLY A 126 -4.85 6.48 -15.82
N GLY A 127 -5.56 6.60 -14.68
CA GLY A 127 -6.36 5.54 -14.08
C GLY A 127 -5.56 4.49 -13.28
N ARG A 128 -4.23 4.60 -13.18
CA ARG A 128 -3.38 3.74 -12.35
C ARG A 128 -3.16 4.37 -10.99
N ILE A 129 -3.14 3.56 -9.95
CA ILE A 129 -2.92 3.99 -8.58
C ILE A 129 -1.43 3.84 -8.23
N HIS A 130 -0.86 4.90 -7.66
CA HIS A 130 0.41 4.87 -6.95
C HIS A 130 0.14 5.38 -5.54
N ALA A 131 0.09 4.49 -4.57
CA ALA A 131 -0.32 4.83 -3.20
C ALA A 131 0.65 4.29 -2.16
N HIS A 132 1.00 5.15 -1.22
CA HIS A 132 1.73 4.78 -0.01
C HIS A 132 0.82 4.94 1.20
N MET A 133 0.92 4.02 2.15
CA MET A 133 0.12 4.06 3.37
C MET A 133 0.97 3.93 4.62
N THR A 134 0.51 4.56 5.70
CA THR A 134 1.03 4.37 7.05
C THR A 134 0.03 3.55 7.85
N LEU A 135 0.52 2.51 8.48
CA LEU A 135 -0.21 1.58 9.32
C LEU A 135 0.28 1.63 10.76
N THR A 136 -0.58 1.27 11.71
CA THR A 136 -0.18 1.03 13.10
C THR A 136 -0.91 -0.17 13.68
N ASN A 137 -0.21 -1.02 14.41
CA ASN A 137 -0.77 -2.19 15.11
C ASN A 137 -0.75 -2.06 16.64
N GLY A 138 -0.66 -0.85 17.17
CA GLY A 138 -0.60 -0.57 18.60
C GLY A 138 0.78 -0.76 19.24
N ARG A 139 1.76 -1.31 18.52
CA ARG A 139 3.14 -1.48 18.97
C ARG A 139 4.08 -0.50 18.28
N HIS A 140 3.93 -0.30 16.99
CA HIS A 140 4.73 0.61 16.17
C HIS A 140 3.92 1.06 14.96
N ALA A 141 4.37 2.15 14.34
CA ALA A 141 3.91 2.58 13.03
C ALA A 141 4.90 2.09 11.96
N PHE A 142 4.37 1.68 10.84
CA PHE A 142 5.11 1.19 9.68
C PHE A 142 4.32 1.52 8.41
N GLY A 143 4.88 1.27 7.24
CA GLY A 143 4.16 1.55 6.01
C GLY A 143 5.02 1.30 4.79
N GLY A 144 4.46 1.63 3.63
CA GLY A 144 5.09 1.46 2.33
C GLY A 144 4.08 1.62 1.19
N HIS A 145 4.50 1.25 0.00
CA HIS A 145 3.63 1.18 -1.17
C HIS A 145 2.55 0.11 -0.97
N LEU A 146 1.31 0.48 -1.28
CA LEU A 146 0.16 -0.43 -1.16
C LEU A 146 0.20 -1.51 -2.23
N GLU A 147 0.13 -2.77 -1.81
CA GLU A 147 0.10 -3.93 -2.69
C GLU A 147 -1.26 -4.65 -2.64
N PRO A 148 -1.60 -5.45 -3.68
CA PRO A 148 -2.74 -6.37 -3.64
C PRO A 148 -2.67 -7.30 -2.42
N GLU A 149 -3.82 -7.81 -1.99
CA GLU A 149 -4.01 -8.65 -0.81
C GLU A 149 -3.89 -7.89 0.52
N THR A 150 -4.00 -6.57 0.50
CA THR A 150 -4.25 -5.75 1.69
C THR A 150 -5.76 -5.65 1.90
N ASN A 151 -6.30 -6.42 2.86
CA ASN A 151 -7.75 -6.57 3.01
C ASN A 151 -8.31 -5.73 4.16
N VAL A 152 -9.38 -5.01 3.86
CA VAL A 152 -10.09 -4.17 4.83
C VAL A 152 -10.64 -5.01 5.99
N PHE A 153 -10.50 -4.49 7.22
CA PHE A 153 -11.07 -5.10 8.42
C PHE A 153 -12.45 -4.52 8.72
N THR A 154 -12.56 -3.39 9.38
CA THR A 154 -13.85 -2.79 9.71
C THR A 154 -14.43 -2.04 8.51
N PHE A 155 -13.71 -1.05 8.06
CA PHE A 155 -13.94 -0.27 6.85
C PHE A 155 -12.65 0.47 6.49
N ALA A 156 -12.57 0.98 5.26
CA ALA A 156 -11.60 1.98 4.87
C ALA A 156 -12.31 3.08 4.09
N ILE A 157 -11.90 4.33 4.33
CA ILE A 157 -12.36 5.51 3.61
C ILE A 157 -11.14 6.16 3.00
N VAL A 158 -11.20 6.47 1.70
CA VAL A 158 -10.15 7.17 0.96
C VAL A 158 -10.77 8.40 0.33
N THR A 159 -10.12 9.55 0.51
CA THR A 159 -10.54 10.83 -0.08
C THR A 159 -9.66 11.14 -1.28
N LEU A 160 -10.28 11.36 -2.43
CA LEU A 160 -9.62 11.77 -3.66
C LEU A 160 -9.95 13.20 -4.01
N GLY A 161 -8.93 13.99 -4.36
CA GLY A 161 -9.09 15.23 -5.12
C GLY A 161 -8.91 14.91 -6.60
N VAL A 162 -10.01 14.90 -7.35
CA VAL A 162 -9.99 14.59 -8.80
C VAL A 162 -9.53 15.82 -9.56
N LEU A 163 -8.55 15.62 -10.43
CA LEU A 163 -7.98 16.63 -11.32
C LEU A 163 -8.65 16.55 -12.69
N SER A 164 -8.54 17.64 -13.46
CA SER A 164 -8.96 17.64 -14.86
C SER A 164 -8.22 16.58 -15.68
N ASP A 165 -8.93 15.95 -16.61
CA ASP A 165 -8.35 15.03 -17.59
C ASP A 165 -7.34 15.70 -18.53
N GLU A 166 -7.35 17.05 -18.61
CA GLU A 166 -6.41 17.83 -19.41
C GLU A 166 -5.03 18.00 -18.75
N VAL A 167 -4.93 17.73 -17.44
CA VAL A 167 -3.65 17.77 -16.73
C VAL A 167 -2.78 16.60 -17.15
N ASP A 168 -1.65 16.86 -17.77
CA ASP A 168 -0.69 15.82 -18.16
C ASP A 168 0.20 15.42 -16.99
N LEU A 169 -0.11 14.30 -16.38
CA LEU A 169 0.68 13.68 -15.31
C LEU A 169 1.59 12.54 -15.80
N SER A 170 1.72 12.33 -17.12
CA SER A 170 2.41 11.16 -17.67
C SER A 170 3.87 11.03 -17.22
N LYS A 171 4.53 12.16 -16.92
CA LYS A 171 5.92 12.21 -16.48
C LYS A 171 6.14 12.09 -14.97
N ILE A 172 5.08 12.19 -14.15
CA ILE A 172 5.23 12.18 -12.68
C ILE A 172 5.68 10.82 -12.17
N ASP A 173 5.18 9.73 -12.75
CA ASP A 173 5.51 8.36 -12.37
C ASP A 173 6.00 7.57 -13.60
N ASP A 174 6.79 8.22 -14.43
CA ASP A 174 7.36 7.61 -15.63
C ASP A 174 8.79 7.15 -15.38
N LYS A 175 8.99 5.84 -15.38
CA LYS A 175 10.31 5.21 -15.22
C LYS A 175 11.28 5.57 -16.33
N THR A 176 10.79 5.96 -17.50
CA THR A 176 11.64 6.35 -18.65
C THR A 176 12.07 7.82 -18.61
N TYR A 177 11.43 8.63 -17.76
CA TYR A 177 11.76 10.04 -17.56
C TYR A 177 12.84 10.25 -16.47
N ARG A 178 13.69 9.29 -16.29
CA ARG A 178 14.77 9.32 -15.32
C ARG A 178 16.08 9.76 -15.95
#